data_0d5d996afe16c3d7a84178ef6e5c3463
#
_entry.id   0d5d996afe16c3d7a84178ef6e5c3463
#
_cell.length_a   1.000
_cell.length_b   1.000
_cell.length_c   1.000
_cell.angle_alpha   90.00
_cell.angle_beta   90.00
_cell.angle_gamma   90.00
#
_symmetry.space_group_name_H-M   'P 1'
#
loop_
_entity.id
_entity.type
_entity.pdbx_description
1 polymer ?
#
loop_
_entity_poly.entity_id
_entity_poly.type
_entity_poly.pdbx_seq_one_letter_code
_entity_poly.pdbx_strand_id
1 'polypeptide(L)'
;SNDQDQGSIEGALDVEYIMGVAPGVLTEFWGYQGHEFCGDLQQFTQKILDTEDTPNVFSISYGWQGNLSEIGCQDNEVQAVDVNFQKLAARGISMIISSGDDGAGCKPTGGMLFPSWPASSPWVTAVGATRFIDQDPSNAEQATDQFGSGGGFSSDFDRSNATWQEDQVSAYLKLGDQ
;
A
#
# COMPACT_ATOMS: atom_id res chain seq x y z
N SER A 1 -0.43 0.91 24.66
CA SER A 1 -1.28 1.88 25.40
C SER A 1 -2.21 2.53 24.40
N ASN A 2 -3.53 2.43 24.63
CA ASN A 2 -4.49 3.20 23.85
C ASN A 2 -4.34 4.68 24.25
N ASP A 3 -3.65 5.44 23.43
CA ASP A 3 -3.66 6.89 23.55
C ASP A 3 -4.94 7.40 22.87
N GLN A 4 -5.99 7.58 23.65
CA GLN A 4 -7.31 7.98 23.16
C GLN A 4 -7.36 9.45 22.70
N ASP A 5 -6.33 10.23 23.01
CA ASP A 5 -6.29 11.67 22.72
C ASP A 5 -5.63 12.00 21.35
N GLN A 6 -5.13 11.01 20.62
CA GLN A 6 -4.40 11.18 19.36
C GLN A 6 -4.98 10.39 18.18
N GLY A 7 -6.29 10.19 18.15
CA GLY A 7 -6.96 9.54 17.02
C GLY A 7 -6.77 10.34 15.73
N SER A 8 -6.23 9.70 14.67
CA SER A 8 -6.14 10.32 13.35
C SER A 8 -7.46 10.17 12.60
N ILE A 9 -7.79 11.14 11.75
CA ILE A 9 -8.94 11.06 10.84
C ILE A 9 -8.81 9.81 9.94
N GLU A 10 -7.59 9.52 9.48
CA GLU A 10 -7.29 8.34 8.66
C GLU A 10 -7.59 7.02 9.39
N GLY A 11 -7.12 6.89 10.63
CA GLY A 11 -7.38 5.68 11.42
C GLY A 11 -8.88 5.47 11.71
N ALA A 12 -9.64 6.55 11.92
CA ALA A 12 -11.09 6.46 12.08
C ALA A 12 -11.76 6.03 10.78
N LEU A 13 -11.37 6.63 9.64
CA LEU A 13 -11.86 6.27 8.31
C LEU A 13 -11.65 4.78 8.02
N ASP A 14 -10.45 4.28 8.20
CA ASP A 14 -10.08 2.89 7.94
C ASP A 14 -10.94 1.91 8.76
N VAL A 15 -11.05 2.15 10.07
CA VAL A 15 -11.82 1.28 10.97
C VAL A 15 -13.31 1.32 10.65
N GLU A 16 -13.88 2.51 10.44
CA GLU A 16 -15.31 2.67 10.15
C GLU A 16 -15.70 2.01 8.83
N TYR A 17 -14.88 2.16 7.78
CA TYR A 17 -15.17 1.53 6.49
C TYR A 17 -15.02 0.02 6.52
N ILE A 18 -13.98 -0.52 7.14
CA ILE A 18 -13.82 -1.98 7.29
C ILE A 18 -15.02 -2.57 8.04
N MET A 19 -15.40 -1.98 9.18
CA MET A 19 -16.52 -2.45 9.97
C MET A 19 -17.88 -2.26 9.27
N GLY A 20 -18.01 -1.20 8.46
CA GLY A 20 -19.22 -0.93 7.68
C GLY A 20 -19.42 -1.92 6.54
N VAL A 21 -18.36 -2.32 5.86
CA VAL A 21 -18.41 -3.28 4.73
C VAL A 21 -18.43 -4.72 5.21
N ALA A 22 -17.75 -5.04 6.31
CA ALA A 22 -17.66 -6.38 6.88
C ALA A 22 -18.23 -6.44 8.32
N PRO A 23 -19.53 -6.16 8.52
CA PRO A 23 -20.11 -6.16 9.85
C PRO A 23 -20.06 -7.56 10.47
N GLY A 24 -19.62 -7.63 11.73
CA GLY A 24 -19.50 -8.88 12.47
C GLY A 24 -18.20 -9.65 12.27
N VAL A 25 -17.30 -9.17 11.43
CA VAL A 25 -15.91 -9.66 11.38
C VAL A 25 -15.13 -9.01 12.53
N LEU A 26 -14.36 -9.82 13.26
CA LEU A 26 -13.48 -9.30 14.31
C LEU A 26 -12.46 -8.36 13.67
N THR A 27 -12.47 -7.10 14.08
CA THR A 27 -11.58 -6.06 13.58
C THR A 27 -10.68 -5.59 14.72
N GLU A 28 -9.39 -5.54 14.47
CA GLU A 28 -8.38 -5.05 15.40
C GLU A 28 -7.73 -3.80 14.82
N PHE A 29 -7.47 -2.81 15.65
CA PHE A 29 -6.67 -1.64 15.31
C PHE A 29 -5.29 -1.76 15.94
N TRP A 30 -4.27 -1.80 15.10
CA TRP A 30 -2.87 -1.90 15.51
C TRP A 30 -2.19 -0.54 15.38
N GLY A 31 -2.14 0.22 16.48
CA GLY A 31 -1.46 1.50 16.55
C GLY A 31 0.04 1.33 16.77
N TYR A 32 0.83 2.06 16.00
CA TYR A 32 2.28 2.16 16.16
C TYR A 32 2.65 3.62 16.46
N GLN A 33 3.42 3.85 17.51
CA GLN A 33 4.06 5.14 17.76
C GLN A 33 5.47 5.06 17.20
N GLY A 34 5.60 5.33 15.92
CA GLY A 34 6.87 5.30 15.27
C GLY A 34 7.53 6.67 15.16
N HIS A 35 8.83 6.63 14.93
CA HIS A 35 9.64 7.83 14.70
C HIS A 35 10.30 7.80 13.33
N GLU A 36 10.32 6.64 12.67
CA GLU A 36 11.00 6.42 11.38
C GLU A 36 10.21 5.45 10.51
N PHE A 37 9.85 5.90 9.31
CA PHE A 37 8.94 5.20 8.41
C PHE A 37 9.31 3.72 8.13
N CYS A 38 10.55 3.47 7.70
CA CYS A 38 10.98 2.10 7.36
C CYS A 38 11.22 1.24 8.61
N GLY A 39 11.77 1.83 9.66
CA GLY A 39 11.94 1.14 10.94
C GLY A 39 10.61 0.73 11.56
N ASP A 40 9.58 1.57 11.45
CA ASP A 40 8.24 1.26 11.95
C ASP A 40 7.57 0.15 11.15
N LEU A 41 7.67 0.17 9.81
CA LEU A 41 7.20 -0.92 8.96
C LEU A 41 7.92 -2.24 9.28
N GLN A 42 9.22 -2.19 9.52
CA GLN A 42 9.99 -3.37 9.89
C GLN A 42 9.53 -3.94 11.24
N GLN A 43 9.36 -3.10 12.25
CA GLN A 43 8.86 -3.52 13.56
C GLN A 43 7.43 -4.06 13.48
N PHE A 44 6.55 -3.40 12.72
CA PHE A 44 5.18 -3.83 12.51
C PHE A 44 5.12 -5.21 11.84
N THR A 45 5.80 -5.38 10.72
CA THR A 45 5.81 -6.66 9.99
C THR A 45 6.45 -7.77 10.81
N GLN A 46 7.51 -7.48 11.57
CA GLN A 46 8.13 -8.44 12.48
C GLN A 46 7.16 -8.83 13.62
N LYS A 47 6.44 -7.86 14.17
CA LYS A 47 5.44 -8.12 15.21
C LYS A 47 4.35 -9.07 14.74
N ILE A 48 3.86 -8.92 13.50
CA ILE A 48 2.90 -9.86 12.91
C ILE A 48 3.52 -11.26 12.82
N LEU A 49 4.77 -11.36 12.35
CA LEU A 49 5.48 -12.65 12.23
C LEU A 49 5.66 -13.36 13.56
N ASP A 50 5.87 -12.59 14.64
CA ASP A 50 6.10 -13.12 16.00
C ASP A 50 4.79 -13.41 16.77
N THR A 51 3.64 -13.07 16.20
CA THR A 51 2.32 -13.31 16.80
C THR A 51 1.75 -14.61 16.26
N GLU A 52 1.37 -15.54 17.14
CA GLU A 52 0.83 -16.85 16.74
C GLU A 52 -0.59 -16.74 16.21
N ASP A 53 -1.45 -15.99 16.92
CA ASP A 53 -2.86 -15.78 16.57
C ASP A 53 -3.04 -14.34 16.06
N THR A 54 -2.73 -14.14 14.79
CA THR A 54 -2.79 -12.84 14.11
C THR A 54 -3.90 -12.84 13.06
N PRO A 55 -4.53 -11.69 12.76
CA PRO A 55 -5.42 -11.56 11.63
C PRO A 55 -4.77 -12.03 10.31
N ASN A 56 -5.57 -12.61 9.42
CA ASN A 56 -5.10 -13.07 8.11
C ASN A 56 -5.10 -11.95 7.05
N VAL A 57 -5.70 -10.81 7.34
CA VAL A 57 -5.82 -9.66 6.43
C VAL A 57 -5.47 -8.40 7.19
N PHE A 58 -4.54 -7.63 6.65
CA PHE A 58 -4.17 -6.31 7.14
C PHE A 58 -4.43 -5.26 6.07
N SER A 59 -5.05 -4.15 6.45
CA SER A 59 -5.24 -2.97 5.61
C SER A 59 -4.36 -1.84 6.11
N ILE A 60 -3.60 -1.21 5.21
CA ILE A 60 -2.63 -0.16 5.53
C ILE A 60 -2.84 1.01 4.57
N SER A 61 -3.31 2.14 5.11
CA SER A 61 -3.41 3.42 4.40
C SER A 61 -2.20 4.28 4.71
N TYR A 62 -1.01 3.77 4.38
CA TYR A 62 0.25 4.44 4.67
C TYR A 62 1.32 4.10 3.64
N GLY A 63 2.02 5.12 3.15
CA GLY A 63 3.07 4.93 2.16
C GLY A 63 3.84 6.22 1.86
N TRP A 64 4.88 6.11 1.06
CA TRP A 64 5.68 7.22 0.58
C TRP A 64 5.89 7.17 -0.93
N GLN A 65 5.64 8.28 -1.60
CA GLN A 65 5.91 8.47 -3.03
C GLN A 65 7.07 9.46 -3.21
N GLY A 66 8.28 8.94 -3.30
CA GLY A 66 9.51 9.71 -3.39
C GLY A 66 10.73 8.86 -3.14
N ASN A 67 11.90 9.49 -3.14
CA ASN A 67 13.12 8.78 -2.78
C ASN A 67 13.08 8.40 -1.28
N LEU A 68 13.14 7.12 -0.98
CA LEU A 68 13.07 6.60 0.39
C LEU A 68 14.22 7.09 1.27
N SER A 69 15.39 7.38 0.70
CA SER A 69 16.51 7.94 1.45
C SER A 69 16.24 9.37 1.98
N GLU A 70 15.33 10.14 1.33
CA GLU A 70 14.96 11.48 1.79
C GLU A 70 14.17 11.47 3.11
N ILE A 71 13.56 10.34 3.45
CA ILE A 71 12.82 10.12 4.70
C ILE A 71 13.56 9.22 5.68
N GLY A 72 14.86 9.01 5.46
CA GLY A 72 15.75 8.29 6.37
C GLY A 72 15.80 6.77 6.18
N CYS A 73 15.03 6.20 5.24
CA CYS A 73 15.10 4.77 4.96
C CYS A 73 16.45 4.37 4.38
N GLN A 74 17.01 3.28 4.91
CA GLN A 74 18.20 2.66 4.36
C GLN A 74 17.79 1.47 3.46
N ASP A 75 18.58 1.19 2.42
CA ASP A 75 18.29 0.10 1.48
C ASP A 75 18.11 -1.26 2.18
N ASN A 76 18.87 -1.53 3.22
CA ASN A 76 18.76 -2.76 4.00
C ASN A 76 17.45 -2.83 4.81
N GLU A 77 16.89 -1.71 5.22
CA GLU A 77 15.58 -1.68 5.92
C GLU A 77 14.45 -1.96 4.93
N VAL A 78 14.48 -1.33 3.77
CA VAL A 78 13.52 -1.57 2.68
C VAL A 78 13.52 -3.06 2.30
N GLN A 79 14.71 -3.65 2.11
CA GLN A 79 14.84 -5.07 1.81
C GLN A 79 14.36 -5.96 2.96
N ALA A 80 14.62 -5.59 4.22
CA ALA A 80 14.15 -6.36 5.37
C ALA A 80 12.61 -6.37 5.48
N VAL A 81 11.96 -5.23 5.22
CA VAL A 81 10.50 -5.13 5.17
C VAL A 81 9.94 -6.00 4.04
N ASP A 82 10.54 -5.96 2.86
CA ASP A 82 10.10 -6.77 1.72
C ASP A 82 10.21 -8.27 2.00
N VAL A 83 11.31 -8.71 2.62
CA VAL A 83 11.49 -10.10 3.09
C VAL A 83 10.43 -10.48 4.13
N ASN A 84 10.03 -9.57 4.99
CA ASN A 84 8.95 -9.82 5.95
C ASN A 84 7.60 -9.96 5.23
N PHE A 85 7.29 -9.13 4.24
CA PHE A 85 6.09 -9.29 3.42
C PHE A 85 6.07 -10.64 2.68
N GLN A 86 7.21 -11.08 2.14
CA GLN A 86 7.32 -12.41 1.53
C GLN A 86 7.00 -13.53 2.53
N LYS A 87 7.51 -13.45 3.76
CA LYS A 87 7.22 -14.43 4.82
C LYS A 87 5.74 -14.39 5.22
N LEU A 88 5.14 -13.21 5.33
CA LEU A 88 3.72 -13.04 5.62
C LEU A 88 2.84 -13.66 4.52
N ALA A 89 3.15 -13.38 3.26
CA ALA A 89 2.48 -14.00 2.12
C ALA A 89 2.60 -15.53 2.14
N ALA A 90 3.79 -16.07 2.45
CA ALA A 90 4.01 -17.52 2.58
C ALA A 90 3.22 -18.14 3.76
N ARG A 91 2.87 -17.36 4.79
CA ARG A 91 1.97 -17.76 5.89
C ARG A 91 0.48 -17.65 5.54
N GLY A 92 0.14 -17.14 4.36
CA GLY A 92 -1.24 -16.91 3.94
C GLY A 92 -1.84 -15.60 4.49
N ILE A 93 -1.02 -14.68 4.96
CA ILE A 93 -1.43 -13.37 5.43
C ILE A 93 -1.45 -12.39 4.27
N SER A 94 -2.58 -11.74 4.05
CA SER A 94 -2.78 -10.74 2.98
C SER A 94 -2.51 -9.33 3.51
N MET A 95 -1.55 -8.65 2.88
CA MET A 95 -1.25 -7.24 3.13
C MET A 95 -1.90 -6.41 2.02
N ILE A 96 -2.91 -5.61 2.36
CA ILE A 96 -3.65 -4.73 1.44
C ILE A 96 -3.17 -3.30 1.72
N ILE A 97 -2.62 -2.63 0.72
CA ILE A 97 -1.97 -1.34 0.89
C ILE A 97 -2.50 -0.35 -0.14
N SER A 98 -2.78 0.88 0.30
CA SER A 98 -3.17 1.96 -0.60
C SER A 98 -2.06 2.28 -1.60
N SER A 99 -2.42 2.48 -2.87
CA SER A 99 -1.45 2.73 -3.95
C SER A 99 -0.84 4.14 -3.95
N GLY A 100 -1.34 5.04 -3.08
CA GLY A 100 -0.93 6.44 -2.97
C GLY A 100 -1.84 7.40 -3.75
N ASP A 101 -1.59 8.71 -3.56
CA ASP A 101 -2.48 9.79 -3.99
C ASP A 101 -1.90 10.72 -5.07
N ASP A 102 -0.65 10.46 -5.49
CA ASP A 102 0.08 11.30 -6.46
C ASP A 102 0.33 10.59 -7.80
N GLY A 103 -0.58 9.72 -8.23
CA GLY A 103 -0.45 8.96 -9.48
C GLY A 103 0.82 8.13 -9.52
N ALA A 104 1.63 8.30 -10.56
CA ALA A 104 2.92 7.62 -10.69
C ALA A 104 4.05 8.29 -9.90
N GLY A 105 3.74 9.30 -9.06
CA GLY A 105 4.73 10.04 -8.27
C GLY A 105 5.68 10.90 -9.11
N CYS A 106 5.21 11.45 -10.21
CA CYS A 106 6.01 12.30 -11.10
C CYS A 106 6.32 13.64 -10.43
N LYS A 107 7.60 13.92 -10.18
CA LYS A 107 8.00 15.27 -9.73
C LYS A 107 8.07 16.24 -10.90
N PRO A 108 7.68 17.54 -10.74
CA PRO A 108 7.70 18.54 -11.81
C PRO A 108 9.05 18.79 -12.46
N THR A 109 10.15 18.39 -11.83
CA THR A 109 11.53 18.66 -12.25
C THR A 109 12.18 17.56 -13.08
N GLY A 110 11.42 16.56 -13.51
CA GLY A 110 11.91 15.71 -14.58
C GLY A 110 12.05 14.22 -14.33
N GLY A 111 11.09 13.49 -14.80
CA GLY A 111 11.34 12.20 -15.43
C GLY A 111 11.45 10.96 -14.55
N MET A 112 11.65 11.06 -13.26
CA MET A 112 11.68 9.89 -12.40
C MET A 112 10.30 9.65 -11.80
N LEU A 113 9.78 8.43 -11.94
CA LEU A 113 8.53 7.97 -11.36
C LEU A 113 8.80 7.34 -10.00
N PHE A 114 7.94 7.63 -9.05
CA PHE A 114 8.02 7.10 -7.69
C PHE A 114 6.68 6.44 -7.30
N PRO A 115 6.45 5.19 -7.68
CA PRO A 115 5.29 4.44 -7.16
C PRO A 115 5.39 4.35 -5.64
N SER A 116 4.22 4.33 -4.97
CA SER A 116 4.18 4.31 -3.52
C SER A 116 4.86 3.06 -2.94
N TRP A 117 5.74 3.24 -1.98
CA TRP A 117 6.25 2.20 -1.09
C TRP A 117 5.47 2.25 0.23
N PRO A 118 5.01 1.12 0.81
CA PRO A 118 5.31 -0.27 0.46
C PRO A 118 4.36 -0.93 -0.55
N ALA A 119 3.42 -0.19 -1.16
CA ALA A 119 2.48 -0.71 -2.15
C ALA A 119 3.18 -1.31 -3.39
N SER A 120 4.40 -0.87 -3.70
CA SER A 120 5.21 -1.34 -4.83
C SER A 120 5.97 -2.65 -4.57
N SER A 121 5.87 -3.22 -3.36
CA SER A 121 6.40 -4.57 -3.08
C SER A 121 5.66 -5.63 -3.89
N PRO A 122 6.35 -6.64 -4.46
CA PRO A 122 5.69 -7.74 -5.17
C PRO A 122 4.89 -8.69 -4.26
N TRP A 123 4.98 -8.56 -2.94
CA TRP A 123 4.37 -9.46 -1.96
C TRP A 123 3.12 -8.91 -1.30
N VAL A 124 2.65 -7.74 -1.73
CA VAL A 124 1.47 -7.08 -1.20
C VAL A 124 0.43 -6.86 -2.31
N THR A 125 -0.79 -6.53 -1.92
CA THR A 125 -1.83 -6.10 -2.86
C THR A 125 -1.99 -4.60 -2.77
N ALA A 126 -1.58 -3.88 -3.81
CA ALA A 126 -1.82 -2.45 -3.92
C ALA A 126 -3.24 -2.18 -4.42
N VAL A 127 -3.95 -1.25 -3.78
CA VAL A 127 -5.33 -0.88 -4.13
C VAL A 127 -5.38 0.58 -4.52
N GLY A 128 -5.80 0.84 -5.75
CA GLY A 128 -6.08 2.18 -6.27
C GLY A 128 -7.51 2.64 -5.94
N ALA A 129 -7.82 3.87 -6.30
CA ALA A 129 -9.10 4.49 -6.03
C ALA A 129 -9.88 4.76 -7.32
N THR A 130 -11.19 4.55 -7.26
CA THR A 130 -12.15 4.84 -8.33
C THR A 130 -13.25 5.78 -7.84
N ARG A 131 -14.00 6.33 -8.78
CA ARG A 131 -15.23 7.06 -8.51
C ARG A 131 -16.25 6.81 -9.62
N PHE A 132 -17.52 7.00 -9.30
CA PHE A 132 -18.56 7.04 -10.31
C PHE A 132 -18.53 8.36 -11.08
N ILE A 133 -18.75 8.31 -12.41
CA ILE A 133 -18.89 9.51 -13.24
C ILE A 133 -20.04 10.35 -12.69
N ASP A 134 -19.84 11.67 -12.62
CA ASP A 134 -20.78 12.63 -12.03
C ASP A 134 -21.18 12.34 -10.58
N GLN A 135 -20.41 11.52 -9.87
CA GLN A 135 -20.71 11.05 -8.51
C GLN A 135 -22.07 10.32 -8.39
N ASP A 136 -22.54 9.77 -9.49
CA ASP A 136 -23.79 9.02 -9.56
C ASP A 136 -23.50 7.52 -9.68
N PRO A 137 -23.91 6.69 -8.70
CA PRO A 137 -23.65 5.24 -8.71
C PRO A 137 -24.37 4.49 -9.83
N SER A 138 -25.28 5.14 -10.58
CA SER A 138 -25.87 4.58 -11.79
C SER A 138 -24.99 4.72 -13.03
N ASN A 139 -23.97 5.58 -12.98
CA ASN A 139 -23.03 5.78 -14.06
C ASN A 139 -21.85 4.81 -13.97
N ALA A 140 -21.05 4.78 -15.04
CA ALA A 140 -19.84 3.98 -15.06
C ALA A 140 -18.82 4.44 -14.01
N GLU A 141 -18.04 3.50 -13.52
CA GLU A 141 -16.93 3.73 -12.62
C GLU A 141 -15.65 4.02 -13.42
N GLN A 142 -14.84 4.95 -12.93
CA GLN A 142 -13.55 5.31 -13.52
C GLN A 142 -12.50 5.51 -12.43
N ALA A 143 -11.21 5.52 -12.80
CA ALA A 143 -10.17 5.94 -11.88
C ALA A 143 -10.45 7.36 -11.36
N THR A 144 -10.22 7.62 -10.08
CA THR A 144 -10.48 8.95 -9.51
C THR A 144 -9.61 10.01 -10.17
N ASP A 145 -10.20 11.18 -10.41
CA ASP A 145 -9.54 12.40 -10.89
C ASP A 145 -9.59 13.54 -9.87
N GLN A 146 -10.09 13.25 -8.66
CA GLN A 146 -10.08 14.18 -7.53
C GLN A 146 -8.71 14.24 -6.85
N PHE A 147 -7.95 13.16 -6.98
CA PHE A 147 -6.54 13.04 -6.64
C PHE A 147 -5.91 12.00 -7.58
N GLY A 148 -4.59 11.90 -7.62
CA GLY A 148 -3.92 10.91 -8.46
C GLY A 148 -3.92 9.53 -7.80
N SER A 149 -4.90 8.65 -8.16
CA SER A 149 -4.80 7.25 -7.72
C SER A 149 -3.44 6.68 -8.11
N GLY A 150 -2.72 6.12 -7.13
CA GLY A 150 -1.35 5.66 -7.30
C GLY A 150 -1.20 4.54 -8.32
N GLY A 151 -0.06 4.50 -9.00
CA GLY A 151 0.29 3.47 -9.97
C GLY A 151 1.75 3.54 -10.37
N GLY A 152 2.20 2.56 -11.14
CA GLY A 152 3.57 2.52 -11.65
C GLY A 152 4.27 1.20 -11.37
N PHE A 153 5.50 1.10 -11.88
CA PHE A 153 6.38 -0.04 -11.64
C PHE A 153 7.49 0.37 -10.68
N SER A 154 7.78 -0.48 -9.69
CA SER A 154 8.84 -0.24 -8.73
C SER A 154 10.20 -0.08 -9.41
N SER A 155 10.99 0.86 -8.90
CA SER A 155 12.43 0.95 -9.20
C SER A 155 13.28 0.11 -8.25
N ASP A 156 12.73 -0.27 -7.09
CA ASP A 156 13.43 -0.99 -6.02
C ASP A 156 13.29 -2.51 -6.14
N PHE A 157 12.21 -2.97 -6.80
CA PHE A 157 11.90 -4.40 -6.94
C PHE A 157 11.69 -4.76 -8.40
N ASP A 158 12.35 -5.83 -8.83
CA ASP A 158 12.17 -6.36 -10.18
C ASP A 158 10.77 -6.95 -10.34
N ARG A 159 10.01 -6.44 -11.31
CA ARG A 159 8.67 -6.94 -11.65
C ARG A 159 8.66 -8.42 -12.06
N SER A 160 9.79 -8.98 -12.48
CA SER A 160 9.91 -10.41 -12.79
C SER A 160 9.60 -11.31 -11.59
N ASN A 161 9.62 -10.75 -10.36
CA ASN A 161 9.18 -11.46 -9.16
C ASN A 161 7.66 -11.64 -9.11
N ALA A 162 6.88 -10.87 -9.87
CA ALA A 162 5.42 -10.94 -9.95
C ALA A 162 4.98 -11.62 -11.26
N THR A 163 5.41 -12.85 -11.49
CA THR A 163 5.17 -13.60 -12.73
C THR A 163 3.68 -13.77 -13.09
N TRP A 164 2.79 -13.75 -12.09
CA TRP A 164 1.33 -13.81 -12.27
C TRP A 164 0.72 -12.58 -12.94
N GLN A 165 1.47 -11.46 -13.03
CA GLN A 165 1.03 -10.22 -13.69
C GLN A 165 1.61 -10.05 -15.11
N GLU A 166 2.46 -10.95 -15.57
CA GLU A 166 3.24 -10.76 -16.80
C GLU A 166 2.36 -10.51 -18.03
N ASP A 167 1.29 -11.27 -18.21
CA ASP A 167 0.39 -11.12 -19.35
C ASP A 167 -0.32 -9.76 -19.33
N GLN A 168 -0.81 -9.32 -18.17
CA GLN A 168 -1.51 -8.05 -17.98
C GLN A 168 -0.57 -6.85 -18.15
N VAL A 169 0.63 -6.95 -17.59
CA VAL A 169 1.67 -5.92 -17.73
C VAL A 169 2.10 -5.80 -19.19
N SER A 170 2.31 -6.94 -19.88
CA SER A 170 2.67 -6.96 -21.30
C SER A 170 1.56 -6.37 -22.18
N ALA A 171 0.29 -6.63 -21.85
CA ALA A 171 -0.83 -6.02 -22.55
C ALA A 171 -0.91 -4.51 -22.33
N TYR A 172 -0.71 -4.05 -21.10
CA TYR A 172 -0.69 -2.62 -20.74
C TYR A 172 0.42 -1.87 -21.47
N LEU A 173 1.65 -2.38 -21.48
CA LEU A 173 2.79 -1.72 -22.12
C LEU A 173 2.59 -1.55 -23.63
N LYS A 174 1.91 -2.50 -24.29
CA LYS A 174 1.57 -2.38 -25.72
C LYS A 174 0.58 -1.25 -26.03
N LEU A 175 -0.20 -0.79 -25.05
CA LEU A 175 -1.12 0.35 -25.21
C LEU A 175 -0.35 1.69 -25.22
N GLY A 176 0.80 1.77 -24.55
CA GLY A 176 1.64 2.96 -24.51
C GLY A 176 2.45 3.21 -25.78
N ASP A 177 2.57 2.21 -26.66
CA ASP A 177 3.32 2.30 -27.92
C ASP A 177 2.43 2.73 -29.12
N GLN A 178 1.14 3.12 -28.88
CA GLN A 178 0.18 3.64 -29.86
C GLN A 178 0.01 5.16 -29.69
#